data_e9db8165f0ffa43caa146b1cf21c33a8
#
_entry.id   e9db8165f0ffa43caa146b1cf21c33a8
#
_cell.length_a   1.000
_cell.length_b   1.000
_cell.length_c   1.000
_cell.angle_alpha   90.00
_cell.angle_beta   90.00
_cell.angle_gamma   90.00
#
_symmetry.space_group_name_H-M   'P 1'
#
loop_
_entity.id
_entity.type
_entity.pdbx_description
1 polymer ?
#
loop_
_entity_poly.entity_id
_entity_poly.type
_entity_poly.pdbx_seq_one_letter_code
_entity_poly.pdbx_strand_id
1 'polypeptide(L)'
;MILVERRRIIDAVKERGWELVPHNWAQNDLLTYYAHDPDRESAVIRRTLDKYQEVVGRPAKAWLSSALRGTPYTPAFLKEFGLIAYCDYLNDDQPYLIDTVHGPIVCVPYSNDINDFNIFARGGLSTHDGIDMLKLCFDELYGEGAVTGRIMNVGLHPHVIGQPHRIAALREFIEYVRGKTKVWFPTREQIATWYLAQAPQHIRRST
;
A
#
# COMPACT_ATOMS: atom_id res chain seq x y z
N MET A 1 -14.89 -11.32 6.67
CA MET A 1 -13.57 -11.29 5.98
C MET A 1 -13.78 -11.50 4.49
N ILE A 2 -13.43 -10.49 3.67
CA ILE A 2 -13.70 -10.48 2.20
C ILE A 2 -13.13 -11.71 1.49
N LEU A 3 -11.94 -12.16 1.86
CA LEU A 3 -11.29 -13.33 1.24
C LEU A 3 -12.14 -14.60 1.27
N VAL A 4 -12.93 -14.79 2.31
CA VAL A 4 -13.78 -15.99 2.45
C VAL A 4 -15.16 -15.77 1.84
N GLU A 5 -15.74 -14.59 2.05
CA GLU A 5 -17.14 -14.31 1.73
C GLU A 5 -17.36 -13.86 0.28
N ARG A 6 -16.34 -13.36 -0.38
CA ARG A 6 -16.42 -12.69 -1.69
C ARG A 6 -15.47 -13.30 -2.73
N ARG A 7 -15.51 -14.61 -2.88
CA ARG A 7 -14.62 -15.36 -3.79
C ARG A 7 -14.56 -14.76 -5.20
N ARG A 8 -15.70 -14.36 -5.78
CA ARG A 8 -15.74 -13.76 -7.12
C ARG A 8 -14.90 -12.50 -7.26
N ILE A 9 -14.79 -11.67 -6.18
CA ILE A 9 -13.93 -10.48 -6.20
C ILE A 9 -12.48 -10.90 -6.25
N ILE A 10 -12.10 -11.89 -5.46
CA ILE A 10 -10.72 -12.39 -5.42
C ILE A 10 -10.32 -12.97 -6.78
N ASP A 11 -11.19 -13.76 -7.40
CA ASP A 11 -10.93 -14.36 -8.69
C ASP A 11 -10.79 -13.26 -9.78
N ALA A 12 -11.65 -12.24 -9.78
CA ALA A 12 -11.56 -11.12 -10.71
C ALA A 12 -10.29 -10.27 -10.51
N VAL A 13 -9.79 -10.12 -9.29
CA VAL A 13 -8.52 -9.45 -8.99
C VAL A 13 -7.34 -10.28 -9.52
N LYS A 14 -7.36 -11.59 -9.29
CA LYS A 14 -6.32 -12.53 -9.79
C LYS A 14 -6.28 -12.57 -11.31
N GLU A 15 -7.43 -12.67 -11.98
CA GLU A 15 -7.54 -12.65 -13.46
C GLU A 15 -6.95 -11.39 -14.08
N ARG A 16 -7.02 -10.26 -13.39
CA ARG A 16 -6.44 -8.98 -13.83
C ARG A 16 -4.97 -8.81 -13.48
N GLY A 17 -4.36 -9.77 -12.79
CA GLY A 17 -2.99 -9.67 -12.30
C GLY A 17 -2.79 -8.57 -11.24
N TRP A 18 -3.87 -8.13 -10.58
CA TRP A 18 -3.77 -7.15 -9.51
C TRP A 18 -3.26 -7.80 -8.23
N GLU A 19 -2.47 -7.05 -7.47
CA GLU A 19 -1.95 -7.53 -6.19
C GLU A 19 -3.04 -7.50 -5.13
N LEU A 20 -3.18 -8.61 -4.41
CA LEU A 20 -3.91 -8.67 -3.15
C LEU A 20 -2.91 -8.41 -2.02
N VAL A 21 -3.20 -7.46 -1.15
CA VAL A 21 -2.37 -7.14 0.02
C VAL A 21 -3.19 -7.39 1.28
N PRO A 22 -2.69 -8.19 2.24
CA PRO A 22 -3.35 -8.35 3.54
C PRO A 22 -3.52 -7.02 4.25
N HIS A 23 -4.69 -6.83 4.88
CA HIS A 23 -5.09 -5.60 5.57
C HIS A 23 -5.73 -5.92 6.92
N ASN A 24 -4.97 -6.56 7.81
CA ASN A 24 -5.40 -7.19 9.05
C ASN A 24 -6.42 -8.33 8.86
N TRP A 25 -6.77 -8.99 9.97
CA TRP A 25 -7.82 -10.01 9.99
C TRP A 25 -9.19 -9.42 9.69
N ALA A 26 -9.49 -8.28 10.25
CA ALA A 26 -10.70 -7.49 10.01
C ALA A 26 -10.37 -6.00 10.09
N GLN A 27 -11.19 -5.16 9.42
CA GLN A 27 -10.97 -3.71 9.35
C GLN A 27 -10.97 -3.03 10.74
N ASN A 28 -11.74 -3.55 11.68
CA ASN A 28 -11.86 -3.04 13.04
C ASN A 28 -10.97 -3.77 14.05
N ASP A 29 -10.12 -4.69 13.61
CA ASP A 29 -9.15 -5.39 14.45
C ASP A 29 -7.77 -4.77 14.24
N LEU A 30 -7.53 -3.64 14.93
CA LEU A 30 -6.32 -2.84 14.75
C LEU A 30 -5.14 -3.45 15.49
N LEU A 31 -3.96 -3.52 14.86
CA LEU A 31 -2.76 -4.07 15.51
C LEU A 31 -2.35 -3.28 16.74
N THR A 32 -2.62 -1.96 16.76
CA THR A 32 -2.36 -1.13 17.95
C THR A 32 -3.12 -1.55 19.21
N TYR A 33 -4.17 -2.37 19.10
CA TYR A 33 -4.83 -2.96 20.29
C TYR A 33 -3.93 -3.98 21.00
N TYR A 34 -2.92 -4.48 20.31
CA TYR A 34 -1.95 -5.47 20.80
C TYR A 34 -0.60 -4.86 21.14
N ALA A 35 -0.46 -3.52 21.22
CA ALA A 35 0.80 -2.84 21.45
C ALA A 35 1.53 -3.26 22.75
N HIS A 36 0.79 -3.80 23.73
CA HIS A 36 1.32 -4.34 24.98
C HIS A 36 1.32 -5.88 25.03
N ASP A 37 0.99 -6.55 23.92
CA ASP A 37 0.94 -8.01 23.80
C ASP A 37 1.50 -8.41 22.41
N PRO A 38 2.84 -8.35 22.22
CA PRO A 38 3.47 -8.65 20.93
C PRO A 38 3.19 -10.09 20.44
N ASP A 39 3.06 -11.05 21.35
CA ASP A 39 2.78 -12.44 20.98
C ASP A 39 1.39 -12.56 20.34
N ARG A 40 0.42 -11.84 20.86
CA ARG A 40 -0.92 -11.79 20.28
C ARG A 40 -0.95 -11.05 18.95
N GLU A 41 -0.20 -9.97 18.80
CA GLU A 41 -0.04 -9.29 17.50
C GLU A 41 0.52 -10.25 16.46
N SER A 42 1.63 -10.92 16.80
CA SER A 42 2.26 -11.93 15.94
C SER A 42 1.28 -13.02 15.52
N ALA A 43 0.49 -13.56 16.48
CA ALA A 43 -0.51 -14.58 16.20
C ALA A 43 -1.62 -14.09 15.24
N VAL A 44 -2.09 -12.85 15.38
CA VAL A 44 -3.10 -12.24 14.50
C VAL A 44 -2.55 -12.05 13.09
N ILE A 45 -1.30 -11.55 12.96
CA ILE A 45 -0.63 -11.40 11.67
C ILE A 45 -0.47 -12.77 11.01
N ARG A 46 0.08 -13.77 11.71
CA ARG A 46 0.25 -15.14 11.19
C ARG A 46 -1.06 -15.73 10.70
N ARG A 47 -2.09 -15.70 11.52
CA ARG A 47 -3.43 -16.18 11.15
C ARG A 47 -3.94 -15.51 9.87
N THR A 48 -3.68 -14.22 9.71
CA THR A 48 -4.09 -13.47 8.51
C THR A 48 -3.33 -13.95 7.28
N LEU A 49 -2.02 -14.15 7.41
CA LEU A 49 -1.15 -14.62 6.32
C LEU A 49 -1.47 -16.06 5.91
N ASP A 50 -1.73 -16.95 6.87
CA ASP A 50 -2.14 -18.34 6.61
C ASP A 50 -3.45 -18.37 5.81
N LYS A 51 -4.45 -17.57 6.22
CA LYS A 51 -5.71 -17.46 5.49
C LYS A 51 -5.53 -16.83 4.10
N TYR A 52 -4.64 -15.85 3.99
CA TYR A 52 -4.30 -15.26 2.69
C TYR A 52 -3.71 -16.32 1.75
N GLN A 53 -2.73 -17.11 2.22
CA GLN A 53 -2.10 -18.15 1.42
C GLN A 53 -3.09 -19.25 1.02
N GLU A 54 -3.98 -19.67 1.93
CA GLU A 54 -5.04 -20.64 1.64
C GLU A 54 -5.94 -20.19 0.49
N VAL A 55 -6.34 -18.91 0.48
CA VAL A 55 -7.32 -18.38 -0.49
C VAL A 55 -6.65 -17.92 -1.79
N VAL A 56 -5.49 -17.27 -1.69
CA VAL A 56 -4.79 -16.68 -2.86
C VAL A 56 -3.93 -17.72 -3.56
N GLY A 57 -3.43 -18.75 -2.84
CA GLY A 57 -2.61 -19.83 -3.37
C GLY A 57 -1.11 -19.51 -3.41
N ARG A 58 -0.69 -18.37 -2.84
CA ARG A 58 0.72 -18.00 -2.68
C ARG A 58 0.91 -17.17 -1.39
N PRO A 59 2.12 -17.12 -0.81
CA PRO A 59 2.39 -16.26 0.33
C PRO A 59 2.28 -14.78 -0.05
N ALA A 60 1.83 -13.96 0.90
CA ALA A 60 1.84 -12.50 0.77
C ALA A 60 3.29 -11.98 0.77
N LYS A 61 3.55 -10.90 0.02
CA LYS A 61 4.84 -10.22 -0.03
C LYS A 61 4.81 -8.80 0.51
N ALA A 62 3.63 -8.20 0.59
CA ALA A 62 3.41 -6.87 1.12
C ALA A 62 2.35 -6.89 2.22
N TRP A 63 2.35 -5.88 3.09
CA TRP A 63 1.36 -5.67 4.13
C TRP A 63 1.00 -4.20 4.25
N LEU A 64 -0.29 -3.94 4.45
CA LEU A 64 -0.84 -2.63 4.79
C LEU A 64 -1.81 -2.82 5.96
N SER A 65 -1.50 -2.26 7.13
CA SER A 65 -2.37 -2.40 8.30
C SER A 65 -3.67 -1.60 8.15
N SER A 66 -4.76 -2.10 8.72
CA SER A 66 -6.00 -1.36 8.82
C SER A 66 -5.77 -0.01 9.47
N ALA A 67 -6.26 1.04 8.82
CA ALA A 67 -6.08 2.43 9.24
C ALA A 67 -4.61 2.86 9.44
N LEU A 68 -3.64 2.17 8.82
CA LEU A 68 -2.19 2.39 8.97
C LEU A 68 -1.74 2.24 10.43
N ARG A 69 -2.36 1.32 11.18
CA ARG A 69 -2.14 1.18 12.62
C ARG A 69 -1.39 -0.11 12.95
N GLY A 70 -0.17 -0.21 12.44
CA GLY A 70 0.83 -1.15 12.95
C GLY A 70 1.41 -0.69 14.29
N THR A 71 2.14 -1.57 14.97
CA THR A 71 2.94 -1.28 16.16
C THR A 71 4.43 -1.19 15.81
N PRO A 72 5.31 -0.79 16.73
CA PRO A 72 6.76 -0.87 16.51
C PRO A 72 7.26 -2.29 16.23
N TYR A 73 6.53 -3.33 16.61
CA TYR A 73 6.89 -4.73 16.40
C TYR A 73 6.46 -5.26 15.03
N THR A 74 5.43 -4.65 14.42
CA THR A 74 4.83 -5.10 13.15
C THR A 74 5.87 -5.36 12.06
N PRO A 75 6.84 -4.45 11.74
CA PRO A 75 7.82 -4.70 10.68
C PRO A 75 8.67 -5.94 10.93
N ALA A 76 9.05 -6.20 12.19
CA ALA A 76 9.85 -7.36 12.55
C ALA A 76 9.07 -8.67 12.33
N PHE A 77 7.82 -8.75 12.77
CA PHE A 77 6.98 -9.93 12.53
C PHE A 77 6.72 -10.16 11.03
N LEU A 78 6.46 -9.11 10.27
CA LEU A 78 6.28 -9.24 8.82
C LEU A 78 7.53 -9.80 8.15
N LYS A 79 8.70 -9.31 8.53
CA LYS A 79 9.98 -9.80 8.02
C LYS A 79 10.23 -11.25 8.40
N GLU A 80 9.99 -11.65 9.65
CA GLU A 80 10.06 -13.03 10.14
C GLU A 80 9.16 -13.96 9.31
N PHE A 81 7.97 -13.50 8.93
CA PHE A 81 7.01 -14.28 8.14
C PHE A 81 7.26 -14.23 6.63
N GLY A 82 8.38 -13.66 6.20
CA GLY A 82 8.85 -13.70 4.82
C GLY A 82 8.25 -12.64 3.88
N LEU A 83 7.65 -11.58 4.46
CA LEU A 83 7.24 -10.42 3.68
C LEU A 83 8.48 -9.56 3.34
N ILE A 84 8.37 -8.80 2.25
CA ILE A 84 9.43 -7.92 1.77
C ILE A 84 9.02 -6.45 1.77
N ALA A 85 7.73 -6.15 1.89
CA ALA A 85 7.19 -4.78 1.87
C ALA A 85 6.25 -4.51 3.04
N TYR A 86 6.43 -3.34 3.68
CA TYR A 86 5.56 -2.75 4.69
C TYR A 86 5.10 -1.37 4.23
N CYS A 87 3.79 -1.05 4.33
CA CYS A 87 3.20 0.07 3.62
C CYS A 87 2.47 1.09 4.52
N ASP A 88 2.67 1.07 5.84
CA ASP A 88 1.90 1.92 6.76
C ASP A 88 2.46 3.34 6.91
N TYR A 89 3.73 3.58 6.59
CA TYR A 89 4.37 4.86 6.85
C TYR A 89 4.04 5.92 5.78
N LEU A 90 3.97 7.19 6.24
CA LEU A 90 3.52 8.35 5.46
C LEU A 90 4.63 9.40 5.28
N ASN A 91 5.85 9.04 5.61
CA ASN A 91 6.94 9.98 5.85
C ASN A 91 7.86 10.20 4.64
N ASP A 92 7.59 9.56 3.52
CA ASP A 92 8.39 9.69 2.30
C ASP A 92 7.56 9.37 1.06
N ASP A 93 8.04 9.78 -0.09
CA ASP A 93 7.54 9.41 -1.43
C ASP A 93 8.54 8.51 -2.20
N GLN A 94 9.54 7.97 -1.50
CA GLN A 94 10.50 7.00 -2.01
C GLN A 94 10.52 5.74 -1.14
N PRO A 95 10.81 4.56 -1.69
CA PRO A 95 10.99 3.38 -0.88
C PRO A 95 12.31 3.48 -0.08
N TYR A 96 12.33 2.90 1.11
CA TYR A 96 13.52 2.83 1.95
C TYR A 96 13.53 1.55 2.79
N LEU A 97 14.65 1.26 3.47
CA LEU A 97 14.77 0.11 4.36
C LEU A 97 14.40 0.47 5.79
N ILE A 98 13.65 -0.41 6.44
CA ILE A 98 13.43 -0.42 7.88
C ILE A 98 14.24 -1.60 8.44
N ASP A 99 15.17 -1.33 9.33
CA ASP A 99 15.93 -2.37 10.02
C ASP A 99 15.06 -3.07 11.06
N THR A 100 15.14 -4.39 11.08
CA THR A 100 14.47 -5.24 12.06
C THR A 100 15.42 -6.29 12.60
N VAL A 101 15.07 -6.92 13.71
CA VAL A 101 15.85 -8.03 14.30
C VAL A 101 15.95 -9.26 13.39
N HIS A 102 15.09 -9.35 12.37
CA HIS A 102 15.08 -10.41 11.36
C HIS A 102 15.67 -9.96 10.01
N GLY A 103 16.37 -8.81 9.98
CA GLY A 103 16.90 -8.18 8.78
C GLY A 103 15.97 -7.12 8.20
N PRO A 104 16.42 -6.39 7.17
CA PRO A 104 15.68 -5.24 6.65
C PRO A 104 14.40 -5.65 5.89
N ILE A 105 13.36 -4.82 6.01
CA ILE A 105 12.14 -4.86 5.20
C ILE A 105 11.99 -3.53 4.45
N VAL A 106 11.47 -3.56 3.23
CA VAL A 106 11.27 -2.34 2.43
C VAL A 106 10.01 -1.63 2.91
N CYS A 107 10.14 -0.36 3.27
CA CYS A 107 8.98 0.53 3.34
C CYS A 107 8.59 0.96 1.92
N VAL A 108 7.34 0.73 1.54
CA VAL A 108 6.71 1.32 0.36
C VAL A 108 5.68 2.32 0.88
N PRO A 109 6.02 3.62 0.98
CA PRO A 109 5.19 4.58 1.69
C PRO A 109 3.79 4.72 1.13
N TYR A 110 2.85 5.03 2.01
CA TYR A 110 1.47 5.38 1.70
C TYR A 110 1.31 6.90 1.69
N SER A 111 0.29 7.42 1.01
CA SER A 111 -0.09 8.83 1.11
C SER A 111 -1.51 8.96 1.66
N ASN A 112 -1.65 9.78 2.69
CA ASN A 112 -2.94 10.03 3.31
C ASN A 112 -3.64 11.25 2.70
N ASP A 113 -2.89 12.20 2.14
CA ASP A 113 -3.42 13.44 1.57
C ASP A 113 -4.21 13.20 0.29
N ILE A 114 -3.72 12.28 -0.55
CA ILE A 114 -4.36 11.88 -1.81
C ILE A 114 -5.19 10.58 -1.66
N ASN A 115 -5.82 10.40 -0.51
CA ASN A 115 -6.76 9.35 -0.22
C ASN A 115 -8.19 9.87 -0.47
N ASP A 116 -9.00 9.16 -1.23
CA ASP A 116 -10.35 9.58 -1.62
C ASP A 116 -11.28 9.86 -0.43
N PHE A 117 -11.10 9.14 0.68
CA PHE A 117 -11.85 9.38 1.90
C PHE A 117 -11.52 10.74 2.50
N ASN A 118 -10.24 11.14 2.50
CA ASN A 118 -9.82 12.44 2.99
C ASN A 118 -10.21 13.56 2.03
N ILE A 119 -10.06 13.35 0.72
CA ILE A 119 -10.43 14.33 -0.31
C ILE A 119 -11.94 14.59 -0.30
N PHE A 120 -12.74 13.53 -0.41
CA PHE A 120 -14.18 13.67 -0.69
C PHE A 120 -15.06 13.53 0.55
N ALA A 121 -14.78 12.56 1.44
CA ALA A 121 -15.67 12.27 2.57
C ALA A 121 -15.39 13.17 3.77
N ARG A 122 -14.15 13.51 4.06
CA ARG A 122 -13.76 14.42 5.14
C ARG A 122 -13.58 15.86 4.65
N GLY A 123 -12.82 16.02 3.56
CA GLY A 123 -12.48 17.36 3.03
C GLY A 123 -13.64 18.03 2.30
N GLY A 124 -14.62 17.26 1.86
CA GLY A 124 -15.82 17.78 1.20
C GLY A 124 -15.54 18.43 -0.16
N LEU A 125 -14.40 18.15 -0.78
CA LEU A 125 -14.08 18.71 -2.09
C LEU A 125 -15.08 18.23 -3.13
N SER A 126 -15.38 19.09 -4.10
CA SER A 126 -16.13 18.71 -5.28
C SER A 126 -15.33 17.62 -6.05
N THR A 127 -16.04 16.86 -6.88
CA THR A 127 -15.37 15.85 -7.73
C THR A 127 -14.31 16.48 -8.63
N HIS A 128 -14.57 17.67 -9.15
CA HIS A 128 -13.65 18.40 -10.02
C HIS A 128 -12.40 18.83 -9.27
N ASP A 129 -12.56 19.52 -8.14
CA ASP A 129 -11.43 19.97 -7.32
C ASP A 129 -10.56 18.80 -6.83
N GLY A 130 -11.18 17.68 -6.46
CA GLY A 130 -10.45 16.48 -6.03
C GLY A 130 -9.60 15.87 -7.14
N ILE A 131 -10.09 15.86 -8.38
CA ILE A 131 -9.31 15.38 -9.53
C ILE A 131 -8.19 16.35 -9.90
N ASP A 132 -8.45 17.64 -9.86
CA ASP A 132 -7.43 18.66 -10.10
C ASP A 132 -6.31 18.57 -9.05
N MET A 133 -6.65 18.34 -7.77
CA MET A 133 -5.68 18.07 -6.72
C MET A 133 -4.81 16.84 -7.03
N LEU A 134 -5.42 15.75 -7.51
CA LEU A 134 -4.66 14.55 -7.90
C LEU A 134 -3.72 14.81 -9.08
N LYS A 135 -4.17 15.59 -10.08
CA LYS A 135 -3.34 15.96 -11.23
C LYS A 135 -2.17 16.84 -10.82
N LEU A 136 -2.41 17.85 -9.98
CA LEU A 136 -1.36 18.74 -9.46
C LEU A 136 -0.31 17.93 -8.67
N CYS A 137 -0.74 17.05 -7.78
CA CYS A 137 0.16 16.18 -7.03
C CYS A 137 0.98 15.28 -7.97
N PHE A 138 0.33 14.70 -8.98
CA PHE A 138 1.01 13.88 -9.96
C PHE A 138 2.04 14.67 -10.77
N ASP A 139 1.72 15.88 -11.24
CA ASP A 139 2.60 16.69 -12.06
C ASP A 139 3.85 17.14 -11.29
N GLU A 140 3.72 17.44 -10.01
CA GLU A 140 4.87 17.77 -9.14
C GLU A 140 5.79 16.55 -8.97
N LEU A 141 5.23 15.41 -8.53
CA LEU A 141 6.00 14.18 -8.36
C LEU A 141 6.60 13.68 -9.69
N TYR A 142 5.91 13.89 -10.80
CA TYR A 142 6.42 13.53 -12.13
C TYR A 142 7.60 14.41 -12.53
N GLY A 143 7.54 15.72 -12.23
CA GLY A 143 8.65 16.66 -12.43
C GLY A 143 9.88 16.27 -11.61
N GLU A 144 9.71 16.03 -10.32
CA GLU A 144 10.78 15.57 -9.42
C GLU A 144 11.33 14.20 -9.83
N GLY A 145 10.45 13.33 -10.33
CA GLY A 145 10.80 11.98 -10.81
C GLY A 145 11.80 11.94 -11.96
N ALA A 146 12.04 13.08 -12.62
CA ALA A 146 13.09 13.20 -13.64
C ALA A 146 14.51 13.09 -13.05
N VAL A 147 14.69 13.41 -11.78
CA VAL A 147 15.98 13.36 -11.05
C VAL A 147 16.06 12.12 -10.18
N THR A 148 15.02 11.87 -9.39
CA THR A 148 14.93 10.72 -8.48
C THR A 148 13.51 10.13 -8.56
N GLY A 149 13.39 8.81 -8.64
CA GLY A 149 12.07 8.16 -8.71
C GLY A 149 11.17 8.55 -7.55
N ARG A 150 9.88 8.78 -7.85
CA ARG A 150 8.85 9.11 -6.86
C ARG A 150 7.72 8.09 -6.89
N ILE A 151 7.09 7.88 -5.75
CA ILE A 151 5.90 7.05 -5.60
C ILE A 151 4.70 7.95 -5.40
N MET A 152 3.69 7.82 -6.27
CA MET A 152 2.36 8.36 -6.01
C MET A 152 1.44 7.21 -5.60
N ASN A 153 0.96 7.24 -4.36
CA ASN A 153 0.03 6.25 -3.84
C ASN A 153 -1.34 6.89 -3.63
N VAL A 154 -2.31 6.59 -4.47
CA VAL A 154 -3.69 7.09 -4.35
C VAL A 154 -4.53 6.06 -3.60
N GLY A 155 -4.96 6.40 -2.39
CA GLY A 155 -5.85 5.56 -1.58
C GLY A 155 -7.29 5.62 -2.08
N LEU A 156 -7.89 4.47 -2.37
CA LEU A 156 -9.25 4.41 -2.92
C LEU A 156 -10.14 3.48 -2.09
N HIS A 157 -11.36 3.94 -1.80
CA HIS A 157 -12.39 3.18 -1.09
C HIS A 157 -13.59 2.97 -2.02
N PRO A 158 -14.01 1.74 -2.30
CA PRO A 158 -15.12 1.47 -3.25
C PRO A 158 -16.41 2.23 -2.94
N HIS A 159 -16.73 2.44 -1.67
CA HIS A 159 -17.92 3.18 -1.24
C HIS A 159 -17.78 4.71 -1.38
N VAL A 160 -16.58 5.22 -1.58
CA VAL A 160 -16.30 6.65 -1.80
C VAL A 160 -16.12 6.93 -3.29
N ILE A 161 -15.06 6.40 -3.89
CA ILE A 161 -14.74 6.66 -5.31
C ILE A 161 -15.68 5.97 -6.29
N GLY A 162 -16.34 4.88 -5.87
CA GLY A 162 -17.26 4.11 -6.71
C GLY A 162 -18.60 4.80 -7.01
N GLN A 163 -18.87 6.00 -6.49
CA GLN A 163 -20.05 6.77 -6.83
C GLN A 163 -19.98 7.23 -8.31
N PRO A 164 -21.14 7.28 -9.05
CA PRO A 164 -21.14 7.52 -10.49
C PRO A 164 -20.35 8.75 -10.94
N HIS A 165 -20.49 9.86 -10.23
CA HIS A 165 -19.77 11.11 -10.55
C HIS A 165 -18.28 11.03 -10.23
N ARG A 166 -17.87 10.30 -9.17
CA ARG A 166 -16.47 10.17 -8.76
C ARG A 166 -15.71 9.14 -9.59
N ILE A 167 -16.36 8.03 -9.97
CA ILE A 167 -15.71 7.02 -10.81
C ILE A 167 -15.39 7.54 -12.21
N ALA A 168 -16.19 8.48 -12.74
CA ALA A 168 -15.91 9.16 -14.00
C ALA A 168 -14.62 10.00 -13.89
N ALA A 169 -14.49 10.74 -12.80
CA ALA A 169 -13.31 11.54 -12.50
C ALA A 169 -12.04 10.68 -12.29
N LEU A 170 -12.16 9.54 -11.61
CA LEU A 170 -11.04 8.61 -11.48
C LEU A 170 -10.56 8.08 -12.84
N ARG A 171 -11.49 7.78 -13.77
CA ARG A 171 -11.11 7.39 -15.14
C ARG A 171 -10.32 8.48 -15.84
N GLU A 172 -10.80 9.73 -15.77
CA GLU A 172 -10.11 10.89 -16.34
C GLU A 172 -8.69 11.03 -15.77
N PHE A 173 -8.52 10.89 -14.46
CA PHE A 173 -7.19 10.92 -13.84
C PHE A 173 -6.30 9.78 -14.32
N ILE A 174 -6.81 8.55 -14.39
CA ILE A 174 -6.04 7.40 -14.88
C ILE A 174 -5.62 7.61 -16.35
N GLU A 175 -6.50 8.11 -17.19
CA GLU A 175 -6.19 8.43 -18.60
C GLU A 175 -5.13 9.52 -18.70
N TYR A 176 -5.23 10.56 -17.87
CA TYR A 176 -4.24 11.62 -17.77
C TYR A 176 -2.84 11.08 -17.46
N VAL A 177 -2.73 10.25 -16.43
CA VAL A 177 -1.46 9.65 -16.00
C VAL A 177 -0.91 8.67 -17.06
N ARG A 178 -1.78 7.85 -17.65
CA ARG A 178 -1.39 6.91 -18.73
C ARG A 178 -0.92 7.60 -20.00
N GLY A 179 -1.29 8.84 -20.22
CA GLY A 179 -0.79 9.66 -21.33
C GLY A 179 0.65 10.14 -21.14
N LYS A 180 1.24 9.98 -19.96
CA LYS A 180 2.61 10.39 -19.67
C LYS A 180 3.59 9.25 -19.93
N THR A 181 4.79 9.60 -20.40
CA THR A 181 5.88 8.63 -20.60
C THR A 181 6.62 8.36 -19.28
N LYS A 182 7.36 7.25 -19.20
CA LYS A 182 8.20 6.91 -18.03
C LYS A 182 7.41 6.79 -16.71
N VAL A 183 6.13 6.50 -16.76
CA VAL A 183 5.30 6.17 -15.59
C VAL A 183 5.20 4.65 -15.49
N TRP A 184 5.57 4.14 -14.33
CA TRP A 184 5.46 2.73 -14.01
C TRP A 184 4.24 2.51 -13.12
N PHE A 185 3.44 1.47 -13.39
CA PHE A 185 2.27 1.06 -12.58
C PHE A 185 2.57 -0.28 -11.90
N PRO A 186 3.38 -0.29 -10.85
CA PRO A 186 3.81 -1.53 -10.21
C PRO A 186 2.85 -1.99 -9.12
N THR A 187 3.00 -3.26 -8.74
CA THR A 187 2.55 -3.75 -7.45
C THR A 187 3.54 -3.35 -6.34
N ARG A 188 3.14 -3.44 -5.07
CA ARG A 188 4.05 -3.20 -3.92
C ARG A 188 5.18 -4.22 -3.87
N GLU A 189 4.87 -5.47 -4.20
CA GLU A 189 5.88 -6.53 -4.35
C GLU A 189 6.93 -6.17 -5.41
N GLN A 190 6.52 -5.63 -6.55
CA GLN A 190 7.43 -5.21 -7.62
C GLN A 190 8.32 -4.03 -7.20
N ILE A 191 7.75 -3.01 -6.51
CA ILE A 191 8.54 -1.89 -5.97
C ILE A 191 9.59 -2.41 -4.99
N ALA A 192 9.18 -3.23 -4.03
CA ALA A 192 10.09 -3.76 -3.02
C ALA A 192 11.18 -4.65 -3.62
N THR A 193 10.83 -5.50 -4.58
CA THR A 193 11.80 -6.36 -5.28
C THR A 193 12.81 -5.53 -6.07
N TRP A 194 12.33 -4.52 -6.81
CA TRP A 194 13.21 -3.61 -7.53
C TRP A 194 14.15 -2.86 -6.59
N TYR A 195 13.59 -2.33 -5.49
CA TYR A 195 14.38 -1.57 -4.51
C TYR A 195 15.45 -2.45 -3.86
N LEU A 196 15.13 -3.67 -3.44
CA LEU A 196 16.10 -4.61 -2.87
C LEU A 196 17.23 -4.95 -3.84
N ALA A 197 16.98 -5.00 -5.13
CA ALA A 197 18.01 -5.22 -6.13
C ALA A 197 18.97 -4.03 -6.26
N GLN A 198 18.54 -2.81 -5.93
CA GLN A 198 19.35 -1.58 -5.93
C GLN A 198 20.00 -1.31 -4.57
N ALA A 199 19.40 -1.78 -3.48
CA ALA A 199 19.77 -1.48 -2.10
C ALA A 199 21.22 -1.80 -1.68
N PRO A 200 21.95 -2.77 -2.29
CA PRO A 200 23.35 -3.02 -1.93
C PRO A 200 24.24 -1.76 -2.00
N GLN A 201 23.85 -0.77 -2.77
CA GLN A 201 24.56 0.51 -2.87
C GLN A 201 24.24 1.47 -1.70
N HIS A 202 23.10 1.29 -1.03
CA HIS A 202 22.64 2.14 0.08
C HIS A 202 22.99 1.58 1.47
N ILE A 203 23.02 0.25 1.63
CA ILE A 203 23.29 -0.42 2.91
C ILE A 203 24.74 -0.25 3.38
N ARG A 204 25.70 0.04 2.50
CA ARG A 204 27.14 0.14 2.82
C ARG A 204 27.57 1.44 3.49
N ARG A 205 26.68 2.36 3.85
CA ARG A 205 27.01 3.67 4.43
C ARG A 205 26.76 3.80 5.93
N SER A 206 26.41 2.74 6.63
CA SER A 206 26.14 2.74 8.08
C SER A 206 27.17 1.90 8.85
N THR A 207 28.46 2.10 8.57
CA THR A 207 29.57 1.63 9.43
C THR A 207 30.40 2.80 9.88
#